data_1cdce494877a73e07c244651969bef12
#
_entry.id   1cdce494877a73e07c244651969bef12
#
_cell.length_a   1.000
_cell.length_b   1.000
_cell.length_c   1.000
_cell.angle_alpha   90.00
_cell.angle_beta   90.00
_cell.angle_gamma   90.00
#
_symmetry.space_group_name_H-M   'P 1'
#
loop_
_entity.id
_entity.type
_entity.pdbx_description
1 polymer ?
#
loop_
_entity_poly.entity_id
_entity_poly.type
_entity_poly.pdbx_seq_one_letter_code
_entity_poly.pdbx_strand_id
1 'polypeptide(L)'
;EKKNEIKIKEKNNITYTMLNYTYGTNGMKVPNDYLVNVWPTDIDNINNPEKDTKYQEYKKQVKQDVEKVRDKVDVLIVAMHWGIEYTHNPTEYEKDMASYLASLGVDLIIGTHPHVIQPVTWIDNTLVIYSLGNFLSAQYQNQSTCTNYKCTTGLMTSLKIEKDVKGKEKSIKKAFKNKKHITP
;
A
#
# COMPACT_ATOMS: atom_id res chain seq x y z
N GLU A 1 -15.90 -20.99 -9.82
CA GLU A 1 -14.80 -20.42 -9.04
C GLU A 1 -15.01 -18.92 -8.90
N LYS A 2 -15.07 -18.43 -7.65
CA LYS A 2 -15.37 -17.02 -7.36
C LYS A 2 -14.14 -16.17 -7.63
N LYS A 3 -14.09 -15.62 -8.81
CA LYS A 3 -13.11 -14.64 -9.22
C LYS A 3 -13.29 -13.38 -8.37
N ASN A 4 -12.29 -13.03 -7.54
CA ASN A 4 -12.23 -11.75 -6.81
C ASN A 4 -13.40 -11.48 -5.83
N GLU A 5 -13.72 -12.40 -4.95
CA GLU A 5 -14.62 -12.11 -3.85
C GLU A 5 -13.94 -11.18 -2.84
N ILE A 6 -14.34 -9.91 -2.86
CA ILE A 6 -13.86 -8.93 -1.88
C ILE A 6 -14.60 -9.18 -0.57
N LYS A 7 -13.85 -9.56 0.48
CA LYS A 7 -14.42 -9.83 1.80
C LYS A 7 -14.57 -8.55 2.61
N ILE A 8 -15.80 -8.15 2.89
CA ILE A 8 -16.09 -7.09 3.84
C ILE A 8 -16.12 -7.68 5.24
N LYS A 9 -15.45 -7.03 6.17
CA LYS A 9 -15.41 -7.37 7.59
C LYS A 9 -16.04 -6.26 8.41
N GLU A 10 -16.53 -6.60 9.59
CA GLU A 10 -17.06 -5.63 10.55
C GLU A 10 -16.46 -5.88 11.93
N LYS A 11 -16.14 -4.79 12.62
CA LYS A 11 -15.73 -4.80 14.01
C LYS A 11 -16.16 -3.50 14.69
N ASN A 12 -16.82 -3.60 15.83
CA ASN A 12 -17.31 -2.46 16.60
C ASN A 12 -18.17 -1.49 15.75
N ASN A 13 -19.07 -2.02 14.93
CA ASN A 13 -19.94 -1.29 14.00
C ASN A 13 -19.19 -0.47 12.94
N ILE A 14 -17.93 -0.81 12.66
CA ILE A 14 -17.14 -0.25 11.57
C ILE A 14 -16.92 -1.36 10.54
N THR A 15 -17.46 -1.15 9.33
CA THR A 15 -17.23 -2.04 8.19
C THR A 15 -15.94 -1.66 7.49
N TYR A 16 -15.14 -2.65 7.10
CA TYR A 16 -13.88 -2.42 6.41
C TYR A 16 -13.53 -3.54 5.44
N THR A 17 -12.70 -3.21 4.46
CA THR A 17 -12.09 -4.17 3.55
C THR A 17 -10.69 -3.73 3.16
N MET A 18 -9.91 -4.65 2.58
CA MET A 18 -8.57 -4.39 2.08
C MET A 18 -8.42 -4.97 0.67
N LEU A 19 -8.05 -4.12 -0.27
CA LEU A 19 -7.60 -4.51 -1.61
C LEU A 19 -6.06 -4.64 -1.59
N ASN A 20 -5.52 -5.57 -2.38
CA ASN A 20 -4.08 -5.82 -2.44
C ASN A 20 -3.61 -5.81 -3.89
N TYR A 21 -2.48 -5.14 -4.13
CA TYR A 21 -1.84 -5.06 -5.44
C TYR A 21 -0.34 -5.23 -5.31
N THR A 22 0.29 -5.80 -6.33
CA THR A 22 1.74 -5.99 -6.39
C THR A 22 2.29 -5.63 -7.77
N TYR A 23 3.51 -5.09 -7.82
CA TYR A 23 4.20 -4.83 -9.09
C TYR A 23 4.60 -6.12 -9.83
N GLY A 24 4.70 -7.24 -9.13
CA GLY A 24 5.12 -8.49 -9.74
C GLY A 24 5.12 -9.65 -8.76
N THR A 25 5.52 -10.80 -9.25
CA THR A 25 5.60 -12.08 -8.52
C THR A 25 7.02 -12.60 -8.34
N ASN A 26 8.03 -11.73 -8.54
CA ASN A 26 9.46 -12.09 -8.48
C ASN A 26 9.81 -13.32 -9.35
N GLY A 27 9.23 -13.39 -10.55
CA GLY A 27 9.42 -14.50 -11.47
C GLY A 27 8.68 -15.80 -11.12
N MET A 28 7.93 -15.82 -10.02
CA MET A 28 7.11 -16.99 -9.67
C MET A 28 5.92 -17.09 -10.64
N LYS A 29 5.73 -18.28 -11.18
CA LYS A 29 4.60 -18.57 -12.06
C LYS A 29 3.30 -18.59 -11.25
N VAL A 30 2.35 -17.75 -11.63
CA VAL A 30 1.00 -17.73 -11.05
C VAL A 30 0.11 -18.69 -11.86
N PRO A 31 -0.50 -19.71 -11.23
CA PRO A 31 -1.33 -20.68 -11.94
C PRO A 31 -2.53 -20.09 -12.66
N ASN A 32 -3.08 -19.00 -12.15
CA ASN A 32 -4.22 -18.27 -12.72
C ASN A 32 -4.08 -16.77 -12.44
N ASP A 33 -4.35 -15.94 -13.43
CA ASP A 33 -4.18 -14.48 -13.37
C ASP A 33 -5.05 -13.80 -12.30
N TYR A 34 -6.14 -14.44 -11.88
CA TYR A 34 -7.03 -13.89 -10.85
C TYR A 34 -6.53 -14.09 -9.41
N LEU A 35 -5.43 -14.83 -9.19
CA LEU A 35 -4.90 -15.08 -7.85
C LEU A 35 -4.09 -13.91 -7.30
N VAL A 36 -3.52 -13.10 -8.17
CA VAL A 36 -2.66 -11.97 -7.80
C VAL A 36 -3.01 -10.77 -8.67
N ASN A 37 -3.29 -9.64 -8.05
CA ASN A 37 -3.49 -8.38 -8.75
C ASN A 37 -2.12 -7.77 -9.05
N VAL A 38 -1.55 -8.15 -10.20
CA VAL A 38 -0.27 -7.61 -10.66
C VAL A 38 -0.51 -6.31 -11.42
N TRP A 39 0.15 -5.25 -11.02
CA TRP A 39 0.17 -4.01 -11.77
C TRP A 39 1.42 -3.96 -12.65
N PRO A 40 1.28 -3.82 -13.94
CA PRO A 40 2.42 -3.71 -14.82
C PRO A 40 3.10 -2.35 -14.59
N THR A 41 4.41 -2.36 -14.39
CA THR A 41 5.24 -1.17 -14.41
C THR A 41 6.18 -1.26 -15.59
N ASP A 42 6.31 -0.18 -16.33
CA ASP A 42 7.36 -0.03 -17.32
C ASP A 42 8.59 0.61 -16.66
N ILE A 43 9.64 -0.18 -16.47
CA ILE A 43 10.88 0.29 -15.83
C ILE A 43 11.48 1.46 -16.60
N ASP A 44 11.34 1.49 -17.92
CA ASP A 44 11.89 2.54 -18.76
C ASP A 44 11.17 3.89 -18.59
N ASN A 45 9.93 3.85 -18.11
CA ASN A 45 9.10 5.02 -17.84
C ASN A 45 8.89 5.33 -16.34
N ILE A 46 9.76 4.83 -15.48
CA ILE A 46 9.60 4.89 -14.01
C ILE A 46 9.38 6.30 -13.44
N ASN A 47 9.82 7.34 -14.15
CA ASN A 47 9.63 8.75 -13.77
C ASN A 47 8.53 9.45 -14.55
N ASN A 48 7.81 8.75 -15.43
CA ASN A 48 6.77 9.32 -16.30
C ASN A 48 5.55 8.40 -16.37
N PRO A 49 4.85 8.19 -15.25
CA PRO A 49 3.71 7.27 -15.20
C PRO A 49 2.59 7.63 -16.18
N GLU A 50 2.45 8.91 -16.52
CA GLU A 50 1.44 9.36 -17.48
C GLU A 50 1.66 8.86 -18.91
N LYS A 51 2.89 8.48 -19.26
CA LYS A 51 3.25 7.94 -20.58
C LYS A 51 3.13 6.42 -20.67
N ASP A 52 3.02 5.74 -19.54
CA ASP A 52 2.88 4.29 -19.49
C ASP A 52 1.43 3.89 -19.74
N THR A 53 1.12 3.45 -20.94
CA THR A 53 -0.23 3.07 -21.35
C THR A 53 -0.77 1.87 -20.56
N LYS A 54 0.09 0.88 -20.24
CA LYS A 54 -0.31 -0.29 -19.43
C LYS A 54 -0.65 0.13 -18.02
N TYR A 55 0.12 1.01 -17.45
CA TYR A 55 -0.15 1.57 -16.13
C TYR A 55 -1.47 2.37 -16.12
N GLN A 56 -1.72 3.18 -17.14
CA GLN A 56 -2.98 3.93 -17.24
C GLN A 56 -4.19 3.02 -17.40
N GLU A 57 -4.08 1.93 -18.14
CA GLU A 57 -5.13 0.91 -18.23
C GLU A 57 -5.34 0.22 -16.88
N TYR A 58 -4.27 -0.07 -16.17
CA TYR A 58 -4.35 -0.66 -14.85
C TYR A 58 -5.04 0.26 -13.82
N LYS A 59 -4.81 1.57 -13.88
CA LYS A 59 -5.55 2.55 -13.06
C LYS A 59 -7.06 2.42 -13.25
N LYS A 60 -7.53 2.12 -14.48
CA LYS A 60 -8.96 1.87 -14.74
C LYS A 60 -9.46 0.62 -14.01
N GLN A 61 -8.67 -0.45 -14.00
CA GLN A 61 -9.02 -1.66 -13.27
C GLN A 61 -9.07 -1.40 -11.76
N VAL A 62 -8.08 -0.71 -11.21
CA VAL A 62 -8.04 -0.30 -9.80
C VAL A 62 -9.27 0.52 -9.42
N LYS A 63 -9.66 1.46 -10.27
CA LYS A 63 -10.88 2.25 -10.08
C LYS A 63 -12.12 1.37 -9.98
N GLN A 64 -12.29 0.42 -10.90
CA GLN A 64 -13.42 -0.51 -10.89
C GLN A 64 -13.46 -1.34 -9.60
N ASP A 65 -12.32 -1.78 -9.10
CA ASP A 65 -12.25 -2.57 -7.87
C ASP A 65 -12.59 -1.72 -6.64
N VAL A 66 -12.12 -0.48 -6.59
CA VAL A 66 -12.47 0.48 -5.55
C VAL A 66 -13.98 0.79 -5.58
N GLU A 67 -14.54 1.11 -6.74
CA GLU A 67 -15.97 1.43 -6.91
C GLU A 67 -16.89 0.27 -6.51
N LYS A 68 -16.48 -0.98 -6.70
CA LYS A 68 -17.26 -2.15 -6.24
C LYS A 68 -17.50 -2.18 -4.73
N VAL A 69 -16.63 -1.56 -3.93
CA VAL A 69 -16.64 -1.69 -2.48
C VAL A 69 -16.73 -0.38 -1.72
N ARG A 70 -16.35 0.75 -2.33
CA ARG A 70 -16.23 2.04 -1.61
C ARG A 70 -17.48 2.39 -0.80
N ASP A 71 -18.65 2.30 -1.40
CA ASP A 71 -19.92 2.67 -0.77
C ASP A 71 -20.45 1.61 0.21
N LYS A 72 -19.78 0.45 0.29
CA LYS A 72 -20.19 -0.67 1.14
C LYS A 72 -19.43 -0.74 2.46
N VAL A 73 -18.40 0.09 2.62
CA VAL A 73 -17.53 0.03 3.79
C VAL A 73 -17.28 1.42 4.38
N ASP A 74 -17.12 1.45 5.69
CA ASP A 74 -16.69 2.65 6.39
C ASP A 74 -15.22 2.94 6.11
N VAL A 75 -14.37 1.90 6.05
CA VAL A 75 -12.93 2.05 5.84
C VAL A 75 -12.45 1.16 4.71
N LEU A 76 -11.88 1.79 3.69
CA LEU A 76 -11.23 1.12 2.58
C LEU A 76 -9.71 1.23 2.72
N ILE A 77 -9.06 0.08 2.84
CA ILE A 77 -7.61 -0.04 2.92
C ILE A 77 -7.08 -0.58 1.60
N VAL A 78 -5.96 -0.04 1.13
CA VAL A 78 -5.24 -0.59 -0.02
C VAL A 78 -3.82 -0.94 0.41
N ALA A 79 -3.43 -2.20 0.24
CA ALA A 79 -2.07 -2.65 0.45
C ALA A 79 -1.35 -2.71 -0.90
N MET A 80 -0.18 -2.06 -0.98
CA MET A 80 0.61 -1.92 -2.19
C MET A 80 2.00 -2.53 -1.99
N HIS A 81 2.38 -3.44 -2.86
CA HIS A 81 3.75 -3.94 -2.95
C HIS A 81 4.40 -3.29 -4.17
N TRP A 82 5.15 -2.21 -3.97
CA TRP A 82 5.54 -1.25 -4.99
C TRP A 82 6.91 -0.60 -4.78
N GLY A 83 7.34 0.21 -5.74
CA GLY A 83 8.54 1.03 -5.63
C GLY A 83 9.83 0.31 -5.98
N ILE A 84 10.93 0.86 -5.54
CA ILE A 84 12.29 0.37 -5.78
C ILE A 84 12.93 -0.02 -4.45
N GLU A 85 13.55 -1.19 -4.42
CA GLU A 85 14.28 -1.68 -3.25
C GLU A 85 15.36 -0.68 -2.78
N TYR A 86 15.49 -0.58 -1.46
CA TYR A 86 16.55 0.16 -0.75
C TYR A 86 16.55 1.68 -0.96
N THR A 87 15.46 2.23 -1.53
CA THR A 87 15.28 3.67 -1.70
C THR A 87 14.34 4.25 -0.65
N HIS A 88 14.75 5.38 -0.02
CA HIS A 88 13.90 6.06 0.97
C HIS A 88 12.88 7.02 0.35
N ASN A 89 13.05 7.36 -0.92
CA ASN A 89 12.16 8.27 -1.63
C ASN A 89 11.19 7.47 -2.50
N PRO A 90 9.88 7.70 -2.37
CA PRO A 90 8.91 7.12 -3.27
C PRO A 90 9.16 7.54 -4.72
N THR A 91 8.94 6.61 -5.64
CA THR A 91 8.99 6.87 -7.08
C THR A 91 7.79 7.71 -7.54
N GLU A 92 7.84 8.24 -8.76
CA GLU A 92 6.71 8.97 -9.33
C GLU A 92 5.47 8.08 -9.51
N TYR A 93 5.64 6.77 -9.81
CA TYR A 93 4.53 5.80 -9.83
C TYR A 93 3.86 5.64 -8.46
N GLU A 94 4.66 5.56 -7.39
CA GLU A 94 4.10 5.45 -6.04
C GLU A 94 3.30 6.72 -5.67
N LYS A 95 3.83 7.88 -5.99
CA LYS A 95 3.19 9.18 -5.73
C LYS A 95 1.90 9.35 -6.56
N ASP A 96 1.96 9.03 -7.86
CA ASP A 96 0.80 9.11 -8.75
C ASP A 96 -0.30 8.13 -8.31
N MET A 97 0.04 6.87 -8.03
CA MET A 97 -0.95 5.89 -7.57
C MET A 97 -1.53 6.26 -6.20
N ALA A 98 -0.70 6.76 -5.27
CA ALA A 98 -1.20 7.21 -3.97
C ALA A 98 -2.21 8.36 -4.12
N SER A 99 -1.90 9.35 -4.96
CA SER A 99 -2.80 10.46 -5.26
C SER A 99 -4.08 9.99 -5.95
N TYR A 100 -3.95 9.06 -6.89
CA TYR A 100 -5.08 8.47 -7.57
C TYR A 100 -6.01 7.71 -6.63
N LEU A 101 -5.47 6.84 -5.78
CA LEU A 101 -6.24 6.11 -4.78
C LEU A 101 -6.92 7.04 -3.77
N ALA A 102 -6.24 8.12 -3.38
CA ALA A 102 -6.83 9.15 -2.53
C ALA A 102 -8.04 9.82 -3.22
N SER A 103 -7.93 10.16 -4.50
CA SER A 103 -9.04 10.73 -5.28
C SER A 103 -10.24 9.79 -5.43
N LEU A 104 -10.02 8.46 -5.31
CA LEU A 104 -11.09 7.45 -5.30
C LEU A 104 -11.69 7.22 -3.90
N GLY A 105 -11.23 7.94 -2.89
CA GLY A 105 -11.75 7.85 -1.53
C GLY A 105 -11.22 6.67 -0.72
N VAL A 106 -10.04 6.17 -1.02
CA VAL A 106 -9.32 5.22 -0.16
C VAL A 106 -8.94 5.91 1.14
N ASP A 107 -9.08 5.24 2.28
CA ASP A 107 -8.82 5.85 3.60
C ASP A 107 -7.38 5.63 4.07
N LEU A 108 -6.80 4.48 3.72
CA LEU A 108 -5.46 4.09 4.16
C LEU A 108 -4.73 3.33 3.06
N ILE A 109 -3.52 3.76 2.76
CA ILE A 109 -2.59 3.06 1.87
C ILE A 109 -1.42 2.55 2.68
N ILE A 110 -1.11 1.25 2.56
CA ILE A 110 0.00 0.59 3.23
C ILE A 110 0.95 0.04 2.18
N GLY A 111 2.09 0.69 2.03
CA GLY A 111 3.14 0.30 1.10
C GLY A 111 4.17 -0.65 1.72
N THR A 112 4.69 -1.53 0.88
CA THR A 112 5.75 -2.50 1.18
C THR A 112 6.65 -2.66 -0.05
N HIS A 113 7.69 -3.43 0.02
CA HIS A 113 8.68 -3.78 -0.99
C HIS A 113 10.02 -3.03 -0.87
N PRO A 114 10.11 -1.71 -0.63
CA PRO A 114 11.41 -1.04 -0.61
C PRO A 114 12.41 -1.55 0.44
N HIS A 115 11.99 -2.41 1.37
CA HIS A 115 12.81 -2.96 2.46
C HIS A 115 13.39 -1.92 3.42
N VAL A 116 13.10 -0.64 3.19
CA VAL A 116 13.46 0.50 4.04
C VAL A 116 12.23 1.33 4.31
N ILE A 117 12.25 2.09 5.41
CA ILE A 117 11.14 3.00 5.74
C ILE A 117 11.11 4.15 4.72
N GLN A 118 9.95 4.41 4.16
CA GLN A 118 9.65 5.58 3.35
C GLN A 118 8.68 6.52 4.09
N PRO A 119 8.45 7.75 3.57
CA PRO A 119 7.59 8.72 4.21
C PRO A 119 6.19 8.21 4.54
N VAL A 120 5.63 8.80 5.61
CA VAL A 120 4.22 8.67 5.97
C VAL A 120 3.61 10.05 5.89
N THR A 121 2.58 10.20 5.08
CA THR A 121 1.95 11.49 4.81
C THR A 121 0.44 11.37 4.67
N TRP A 122 -0.23 12.50 4.60
CA TRP A 122 -1.62 12.61 4.22
C TRP A 122 -1.72 13.17 2.81
N ILE A 123 -2.57 12.57 2.00
CA ILE A 123 -3.03 13.11 0.73
C ILE A 123 -4.54 13.27 0.89
N ASP A 124 -5.01 14.51 0.97
CA ASP A 124 -6.39 14.83 1.37
C ASP A 124 -6.78 14.09 2.66
N ASN A 125 -7.77 13.22 2.60
CA ASN A 125 -8.23 12.42 3.74
C ASN A 125 -7.62 11.02 3.80
N THR A 126 -6.66 10.70 2.96
CA THR A 126 -6.01 9.39 2.86
C THR A 126 -4.69 9.40 3.61
N LEU A 127 -4.54 8.51 4.59
CA LEU A 127 -3.24 8.25 5.20
C LEU A 127 -2.41 7.34 4.30
N VAL A 128 -1.25 7.80 3.88
CA VAL A 128 -0.33 7.07 3.02
C VAL A 128 0.94 6.71 3.79
N ILE A 129 1.20 5.42 3.91
CA ILE A 129 2.45 4.86 4.41
C ILE A 129 3.15 4.26 3.19
N TYR A 130 4.12 4.96 2.63
CA TYR A 130 4.77 4.52 1.39
C TYR A 130 5.55 3.22 1.57
N SER A 131 6.26 3.04 2.68
CA SER A 131 6.85 1.76 3.06
C SER A 131 7.05 1.65 4.57
N LEU A 132 6.67 0.51 5.12
CA LEU A 132 6.92 0.16 6.52
C LEU A 132 8.36 -0.30 6.76
N GLY A 133 9.14 -0.59 5.72
CA GLY A 133 10.41 -1.31 5.85
C GLY A 133 10.19 -2.77 6.23
N ASN A 134 11.26 -3.43 6.66
CA ASN A 134 11.20 -4.83 7.10
C ASN A 134 10.77 -4.93 8.57
N PHE A 135 9.85 -5.83 8.86
CA PHE A 135 9.49 -6.15 10.25
C PHE A 135 10.58 -6.99 10.92
N LEU A 136 11.06 -8.02 10.21
CA LEU A 136 12.18 -8.88 10.58
C LEU A 136 13.00 -9.16 9.33
N SER A 137 14.33 -9.00 9.41
CA SER A 137 15.18 -9.18 8.24
C SER A 137 16.55 -9.69 8.60
N ALA A 138 17.06 -10.63 7.81
CA ALA A 138 18.44 -11.09 7.83
C ALA A 138 19.36 -10.26 6.89
N GLN A 139 18.86 -9.20 6.29
CA GLN A 139 19.61 -8.33 5.35
C GLN A 139 20.52 -7.34 6.10
N TYR A 140 21.21 -7.78 7.14
CA TYR A 140 22.04 -6.91 7.99
C TYR A 140 23.55 -7.08 7.77
N GLN A 141 23.96 -8.14 7.09
CA GLN A 141 25.38 -8.43 6.90
C GLN A 141 25.76 -8.42 5.43
N ASN A 142 26.83 -7.66 5.12
CA ASN A 142 27.58 -7.71 3.85
C ASN A 142 26.85 -7.31 2.56
N GLN A 143 25.79 -6.52 2.64
CA GLN A 143 25.12 -6.06 1.43
C GLN A 143 25.45 -4.59 1.18
N SER A 144 26.02 -4.30 0.02
CA SER A 144 26.32 -2.94 -0.44
C SER A 144 25.08 -2.03 -0.49
N THR A 145 23.89 -2.62 -0.56
CA THR A 145 22.61 -1.94 -0.66
C THR A 145 21.94 -1.66 0.67
N CYS A 146 22.23 -2.45 1.72
CA CYS A 146 21.64 -2.34 3.06
C CYS A 146 22.62 -1.85 4.12
N THR A 147 23.32 -0.77 3.82
CA THR A 147 24.27 -0.15 4.75
C THR A 147 23.58 0.51 5.94
N ASN A 148 24.29 0.61 7.09
CA ASN A 148 23.83 1.35 8.27
C ASN A 148 22.48 0.87 8.85
N TYR A 149 22.23 -0.44 8.87
CA TYR A 149 21.01 -1.04 9.44
C TYR A 149 19.68 -0.60 8.80
N LYS A 150 19.72 -0.03 7.60
CA LYS A 150 18.51 0.46 6.92
C LYS A 150 17.46 -0.62 6.72
N CYS A 151 17.88 -1.83 6.34
CA CYS A 151 16.99 -2.95 6.06
C CYS A 151 16.62 -3.77 7.30
N THR A 152 17.16 -3.46 8.46
CA THR A 152 16.79 -4.08 9.74
C THR A 152 15.92 -3.17 10.61
N THR A 153 15.59 -1.98 10.10
CA THR A 153 14.72 -1.02 10.78
C THR A 153 13.35 -1.02 10.11
N GLY A 154 12.33 -1.37 10.86
CA GLY A 154 10.94 -1.32 10.43
C GLY A 154 10.13 -0.29 11.20
N LEU A 155 9.04 0.16 10.61
CA LEU A 155 8.06 1.04 11.21
C LEU A 155 6.85 0.22 11.69
N MET A 156 6.58 0.23 12.97
CA MET A 156 5.33 -0.29 13.52
C MET A 156 4.39 0.90 13.78
N THR A 157 3.20 0.83 13.22
CA THR A 157 2.17 1.86 13.39
C THR A 157 0.95 1.27 14.10
N SER A 158 0.31 2.09 14.94
CA SER A 158 -1.00 1.81 15.50
C SER A 158 -1.95 2.93 15.05
N LEU A 159 -3.06 2.56 14.47
CA LEU A 159 -4.07 3.50 13.99
C LEU A 159 -5.35 3.31 14.79
N LYS A 160 -5.94 4.40 15.23
CA LYS A 160 -7.27 4.41 15.83
C LYS A 160 -8.26 4.90 14.78
N ILE A 161 -9.26 4.09 14.50
CA ILE A 161 -10.36 4.42 13.61
C ILE A 161 -11.57 4.72 14.47
N GLU A 162 -12.17 5.88 14.29
CA GLU A 162 -13.36 6.31 14.99
C GLU A 162 -14.46 6.66 13.98
N LYS A 163 -15.69 6.29 14.32
CA LYS A 163 -16.89 6.68 13.61
C LYS A 163 -17.71 7.55 14.55
N ASP A 164 -18.22 8.68 14.09
CA ASP A 164 -19.03 9.54 14.94
C ASP A 164 -20.36 8.84 15.33
N VAL A 165 -20.97 9.31 16.42
CA VAL A 165 -22.22 8.72 16.96
C VAL A 165 -23.39 8.83 15.97
N LYS A 166 -23.30 9.74 15.00
CA LYS A 166 -24.32 9.95 13.95
C LYS A 166 -24.03 9.13 12.69
N GLY A 167 -22.92 8.37 12.66
CA GLY A 167 -22.52 7.55 11.53
C GLY A 167 -22.11 8.32 10.27
N LYS A 168 -21.94 9.64 10.38
CA LYS A 168 -21.70 10.53 9.23
C LYS A 168 -20.24 10.87 9.00
N GLU A 169 -19.42 10.85 10.05
CA GLU A 169 -18.00 11.17 9.94
C GLU A 169 -17.15 10.03 10.48
N LYS A 170 -16.14 9.67 9.74
CA LYS A 170 -15.09 8.75 10.15
C LYS A 170 -13.78 9.51 10.24
N SER A 171 -12.99 9.23 11.23
CA SER A 171 -11.66 9.80 11.36
C SER A 171 -10.63 8.70 11.62
N ILE A 172 -9.50 8.79 10.96
CA ILE A 172 -8.33 7.97 11.25
C ILE A 172 -7.38 8.82 12.07
N LYS A 173 -7.21 8.46 13.33
CA LYS A 173 -6.25 9.14 14.21
C LYS A 173 -4.97 8.33 14.28
N LYS A 174 -3.87 9.01 14.03
CA LYS A 174 -2.54 8.44 14.00
C LYS A 174 -1.97 8.39 15.42
N ALA A 175 -1.56 7.21 15.85
CA ALA A 175 -0.67 7.07 16.99
C ALA A 175 0.61 6.38 16.51
N PHE A 176 1.72 7.13 16.40
CA PHE A 176 3.03 6.52 16.15
C PHE A 176 3.58 5.96 17.46
N LYS A 177 3.74 4.65 17.55
CA LYS A 177 4.62 4.05 18.54
C LYS A 177 5.96 3.74 17.89
N ASN A 178 6.97 4.38 18.41
CA ASN A 178 8.42 4.26 18.23
C ASN A 178 8.94 3.18 17.26
N LYS A 179 9.92 3.63 16.45
CA LYS A 179 10.90 2.77 15.76
C LYS A 179 11.39 1.70 16.72
N LYS A 180 11.17 0.45 16.42
CA LYS A 180 11.81 -0.63 17.14
C LYS A 180 12.94 -1.15 16.28
N HIS A 181 14.18 -0.96 16.75
CA HIS A 181 15.34 -1.65 16.21
C HIS A 181 15.20 -3.11 16.67
N ILE A 182 14.91 -4.01 15.76
CA ILE A 182 14.89 -5.44 16.06
C ILE A 182 16.24 -5.98 15.60
N THR A 183 17.17 -6.10 16.54
CA THR A 183 18.37 -6.94 16.35
C THR A 183 17.97 -8.40 16.49
N PRO A 184 18.53 -9.30 15.67
CA PRO A 184 18.32 -10.73 15.81
C PRO A 184 18.92 -11.26 17.12
#